data_cb076235673e449d14e2d523e72645ed
#
_entry.id   cb076235673e449d14e2d523e72645ed
#
_cell.length_a   1.000
_cell.length_b   1.000
_cell.length_c   1.000
_cell.angle_alpha   90.00
_cell.angle_beta   90.00
_cell.angle_gamma   90.00
#
_symmetry.space_group_name_H-M   'P 1'
#
loop_
_entity.id
_entity.type
_entity.pdbx_description
1 polymer ?
#
loop_
_entity_poly.entity_id
_entity_poly.type
_entity_poly.pdbx_seq_one_letter_code
_entity_poly.pdbx_strand_id
1 'polypeptide(L)'
;MYMSFSRSVILRLLLPVDNVDREVLLADLIDSVDMARDDERIVALVLDLDQMVSIGQSKSWELGEAIARFRETGKPVVAVGDYFTQDQYRLAVEADTLLIHPYGTVALEGYGVFGNYFAEALEKLSVSVHVFRAGEFKSIAEPLLRRDMSDGEREITARWLGDLWTSYTDTVEARRQLEPGSVNALLNHYDERLREAGGDSAKLVLDAGLVDDLLHREQRDAYLAALVGATDDKGRYQAVPFEHYVRRERPRLLLPGRETVAIVTAQGSIMPGEQPAGRIGGDTLARRLRETAERDGTRAIVVRVSSGGGSVFASEVIREEMARIRDEGMPVVVSMGNVAASGGYYIATAADRVVATPMTITGSIGVFAAFPTVDRLLARGGVFTDGVGTTAIAGGLRPDRPLSPLVADALQQSVDDLYERFLGLVMEARGMDRATVDSLAQGRVLSAGRAMRDGLVDQLGSLDTAVAEAAKLAGLTEGDYDVIAIEPPFDSRQILMQQLGNVLGQRSNGLAGYIAPLVATFGEPLNRAADLIESLDDPRHLYMRCLVCGP
;
A
#
# COMPACT_ATOMS: atom_id res chain seq x y z
N MET A 1 -0.01 -1.41 12.49
CA MET A 1 -0.14 -0.86 11.12
C MET A 1 -1.49 -1.31 10.58
N TYR A 2 -2.46 -0.39 10.51
CA TYR A 2 -3.83 -0.71 10.10
C TYR A 2 -3.96 -0.74 8.58
N MET A 3 -4.69 -1.72 8.04
CA MET A 3 -5.20 -1.64 6.68
C MET A 3 -6.55 -0.93 6.75
N SER A 4 -6.68 0.26 6.14
CA SER A 4 -7.95 0.93 5.97
C SER A 4 -8.45 0.73 4.55
N PHE A 5 -9.64 0.14 4.40
CA PHE A 5 -10.43 0.24 3.18
C PHE A 5 -11.53 1.26 3.43
N SER A 6 -11.38 2.45 2.82
CA SER A 6 -12.43 3.47 2.83
C SER A 6 -13.58 3.02 1.94
N ARG A 7 -14.68 2.57 2.56
CA ARG A 7 -15.99 2.48 1.87
C ARG A 7 -16.75 3.77 2.14
N SER A 8 -17.31 4.38 1.10
CA SER A 8 -18.09 5.61 1.23
C SER A 8 -19.24 5.45 2.22
N VAL A 9 -19.50 6.46 3.05
CA VAL A 9 -20.52 6.48 4.10
C VAL A 9 -21.94 6.20 3.56
N ILE A 10 -22.21 6.57 2.31
CA ILE A 10 -23.52 6.37 1.68
C ILE A 10 -23.79 4.89 1.37
N LEU A 11 -22.76 4.13 0.97
CA LEU A 11 -22.90 2.69 0.69
C LEU A 11 -23.05 1.86 1.97
N ARG A 12 -22.47 2.32 3.09
CA ARG A 12 -22.60 1.66 4.41
C ARG A 12 -24.01 1.72 5.00
N LEU A 13 -24.84 2.68 4.58
CA LEU A 13 -26.22 2.83 5.05
C LEU A 13 -27.22 1.88 4.35
N LEU A 14 -26.84 1.27 3.22
CA LEU A 14 -27.75 0.51 2.36
C LEU A 14 -27.43 -0.99 2.26
N LEU A 15 -26.30 -1.45 2.80
CA LEU A 15 -25.89 -2.87 2.73
C LEU A 15 -25.72 -3.46 4.13
N PRO A 16 -26.16 -4.71 4.38
CA PRO A 16 -25.87 -5.41 5.63
C PRO A 16 -24.37 -5.68 5.72
N VAL A 17 -23.75 -5.19 6.79
CA VAL A 17 -22.33 -5.38 7.09
C VAL A 17 -22.19 -6.69 7.87
N ASP A 18 -22.26 -7.82 7.18
CA ASP A 18 -22.04 -9.13 7.81
C ASP A 18 -20.57 -9.57 7.81
N ASN A 19 -19.67 -8.83 7.14
CA ASN A 19 -18.22 -9.03 7.24
C ASN A 19 -17.55 -7.66 7.35
N VAL A 20 -17.33 -7.19 8.57
CA VAL A 20 -16.28 -6.22 8.84
C VAL A 20 -14.98 -7.00 8.67
N ASP A 21 -14.28 -6.79 7.54
CA ASP A 21 -12.93 -7.31 7.34
C ASP A 21 -12.12 -6.93 8.58
N ARG A 22 -11.71 -7.92 9.37
CA ARG A 22 -10.88 -7.68 10.56
C ARG A 22 -9.50 -7.33 10.07
N GLU A 23 -9.13 -6.08 10.27
CA GLU A 23 -7.75 -5.66 10.05
C GLU A 23 -6.86 -6.25 11.15
N VAL A 24 -5.74 -6.83 10.75
CA VAL A 24 -4.72 -7.36 11.65
C VAL A 24 -3.48 -6.50 11.54
N LEU A 25 -2.86 -6.17 12.68
CA LEU A 25 -1.59 -5.47 12.70
C LEU A 25 -0.48 -6.40 12.19
N LEU A 26 0.26 -5.98 11.15
CA LEU A 26 1.40 -6.74 10.66
C LEU A 26 2.44 -6.99 11.77
N ALA A 27 2.67 -5.99 12.63
CA ALA A 27 3.55 -6.14 13.78
C ALA A 27 3.13 -7.28 14.72
N ASP A 28 1.81 -7.48 14.93
CA ASP A 28 1.32 -8.58 15.77
C ASP A 28 1.61 -9.95 15.14
N LEU A 29 1.52 -10.06 13.81
CA LEU A 29 1.87 -11.29 13.09
C LEU A 29 3.38 -11.56 13.17
N ILE A 30 4.21 -10.57 12.86
CA ILE A 30 5.67 -10.70 12.91
C ILE A 30 6.13 -11.04 14.33
N ASP A 31 5.67 -10.27 15.33
CA ASP A 31 6.01 -10.53 16.74
C ASP A 31 5.58 -11.92 17.20
N SER A 32 4.40 -12.40 16.74
CA SER A 32 3.94 -13.75 17.10
C SER A 32 4.87 -14.84 16.55
N VAL A 33 5.35 -14.66 15.32
CA VAL A 33 6.26 -15.63 14.67
C VAL A 33 7.64 -15.57 15.32
N ASP A 34 8.17 -14.36 15.57
CA ASP A 34 9.49 -14.19 16.20
C ASP A 34 9.51 -14.67 17.65
N MET A 35 8.47 -14.42 18.46
CA MET A 35 8.36 -14.98 19.81
C MET A 35 8.20 -16.51 19.79
N ALA A 36 7.42 -17.06 18.84
CA ALA A 36 7.23 -18.49 18.71
C ALA A 36 8.51 -19.22 18.28
N ARG A 37 9.41 -18.55 17.58
CA ARG A 37 10.73 -19.06 17.19
C ARG A 37 11.51 -19.56 18.41
N ASP A 38 11.54 -18.77 19.47
CA ASP A 38 12.34 -19.03 20.65
C ASP A 38 11.56 -19.77 21.76
N ASP A 39 10.26 -20.02 21.59
CA ASP A 39 9.40 -20.71 22.57
C ASP A 39 9.41 -22.23 22.33
N GLU A 40 10.00 -22.97 23.28
CA GLU A 40 10.06 -24.44 23.22
C GLU A 40 8.68 -25.13 23.26
N ARG A 41 7.64 -24.43 23.73
CA ARG A 41 6.25 -24.93 23.76
C ARG A 41 5.62 -24.97 22.37
N ILE A 42 6.14 -24.15 21.44
CA ILE A 42 5.69 -24.09 20.06
C ILE A 42 6.52 -25.06 19.22
N VAL A 43 5.88 -26.11 18.73
CA VAL A 43 6.52 -27.19 17.97
C VAL A 43 6.38 -27.04 16.47
N ALA A 44 5.39 -26.26 15.99
CA ALA A 44 5.14 -26.00 14.59
C ALA A 44 4.43 -24.64 14.40
N LEU A 45 4.56 -24.06 13.21
CA LEU A 45 3.77 -22.91 12.76
C LEU A 45 2.76 -23.38 11.71
N VAL A 46 1.48 -23.07 11.92
CA VAL A 46 0.43 -23.35 10.95
C VAL A 46 -0.07 -22.03 10.36
N LEU A 47 0.08 -21.87 9.05
CA LEU A 47 -0.45 -20.78 8.27
C LEU A 47 -1.84 -21.15 7.76
N ASP A 48 -2.89 -20.90 8.55
CA ASP A 48 -4.28 -21.01 8.12
C ASP A 48 -4.68 -19.71 7.42
N LEU A 49 -4.74 -19.74 6.09
CA LEU A 49 -4.94 -18.57 5.25
C LEU A 49 -6.39 -18.41 4.74
N ASP A 50 -7.31 -19.30 5.15
CA ASP A 50 -8.71 -19.29 4.66
C ASP A 50 -9.43 -17.95 4.92
N GLN A 51 -9.10 -17.27 6.03
CA GLN A 51 -9.70 -16.00 6.39
C GLN A 51 -8.96 -14.76 5.88
N MET A 52 -7.81 -14.95 5.23
CA MET A 52 -7.01 -13.86 4.70
C MET A 52 -7.60 -13.36 3.38
N VAL A 53 -8.09 -12.12 3.35
CA VAL A 53 -8.67 -11.50 2.15
C VAL A 53 -7.56 -10.95 1.24
N SER A 54 -6.66 -10.17 1.81
CA SER A 54 -5.52 -9.59 1.07
C SER A 54 -4.40 -9.13 2.00
N ILE A 55 -3.20 -9.02 1.45
CA ILE A 55 -2.04 -8.42 2.10
C ILE A 55 -1.23 -7.68 1.03
N GLY A 56 -0.76 -6.47 1.34
CA GLY A 56 0.11 -5.76 0.40
C GLY A 56 1.46 -6.45 0.23
N GLN A 57 2.04 -6.37 -0.97
CA GLN A 57 3.23 -7.14 -1.35
C GLN A 57 4.44 -6.92 -0.43
N SER A 58 4.71 -5.65 -0.02
CA SER A 58 5.76 -5.36 0.96
C SER A 58 5.51 -6.03 2.31
N LYS A 59 4.25 -6.03 2.77
CA LYS A 59 3.85 -6.64 4.04
C LYS A 59 3.97 -8.16 3.99
N SER A 60 3.56 -8.76 2.86
CA SER A 60 3.72 -10.18 2.60
C SER A 60 5.20 -10.59 2.61
N TRP A 61 6.06 -9.77 2.01
CA TRP A 61 7.49 -10.01 2.02
C TRP A 61 8.07 -9.91 3.44
N GLU A 62 7.73 -8.88 4.22
CA GLU A 62 8.19 -8.72 5.61
C GLU A 62 7.74 -9.89 6.52
N LEU A 63 6.50 -10.34 6.38
CA LEU A 63 6.02 -11.52 7.11
C LEU A 63 6.72 -12.81 6.64
N GLY A 64 6.99 -12.92 5.33
CA GLY A 64 7.77 -14.03 4.77
C GLY A 64 9.17 -14.13 5.37
N GLU A 65 9.86 -13.00 5.58
CA GLU A 65 11.16 -12.96 6.26
C GLU A 65 11.07 -13.46 7.72
N ALA A 66 10.00 -13.10 8.46
CA ALA A 66 9.79 -13.62 9.81
C ALA A 66 9.56 -15.15 9.80
N ILE A 67 8.75 -15.65 8.86
CA ILE A 67 8.53 -17.10 8.68
C ILE A 67 9.84 -17.80 8.32
N ALA A 68 10.68 -17.19 7.48
CA ALA A 68 11.99 -17.76 7.13
C ALA A 68 12.89 -17.91 8.38
N ARG A 69 12.94 -16.86 9.24
CA ARG A 69 13.67 -16.93 10.52
C ARG A 69 13.12 -18.02 11.46
N PHE A 70 11.80 -18.22 11.47
CA PHE A 70 11.20 -19.31 12.24
C PHE A 70 11.65 -20.69 11.73
N ARG A 71 11.68 -20.89 10.40
CA ARG A 71 12.14 -22.15 9.77
C ARG A 71 13.59 -22.51 10.09
N GLU A 72 14.46 -21.50 10.31
CA GLU A 72 15.85 -21.72 10.70
C GLU A 72 15.99 -22.49 12.03
N THR A 73 14.97 -22.51 12.87
CA THR A 73 14.93 -23.32 14.10
C THR A 73 14.77 -24.82 13.84
N GLY A 74 14.42 -25.21 12.63
CA GLY A 74 14.06 -26.60 12.27
C GLY A 74 12.63 -27.00 12.67
N LYS A 75 11.84 -26.10 13.26
CA LYS A 75 10.42 -26.34 13.53
C LYS A 75 9.64 -26.26 12.22
N PRO A 76 8.73 -27.23 11.93
CA PRO A 76 8.00 -27.26 10.68
C PRO A 76 7.01 -26.10 10.55
N VAL A 77 6.86 -25.61 9.32
CA VAL A 77 5.84 -24.64 8.92
C VAL A 77 4.91 -25.30 7.92
N VAL A 78 3.62 -25.30 8.19
CA VAL A 78 2.59 -25.91 7.33
C VAL A 78 1.58 -24.84 6.92
N ALA A 79 1.38 -24.66 5.61
CA ALA A 79 0.31 -23.82 5.08
C ALA A 79 -0.90 -24.70 4.75
N VAL A 80 -2.07 -24.26 5.20
CA VAL A 80 -3.34 -24.95 4.96
C VAL A 80 -4.39 -23.98 4.42
N GLY A 81 -5.24 -24.46 3.51
CA GLY A 81 -6.35 -23.71 2.97
C GLY A 81 -7.29 -24.60 2.17
N ASP A 82 -8.51 -24.14 1.94
CA ASP A 82 -9.40 -24.79 0.98
C ASP A 82 -8.92 -24.50 -0.46
N TYR A 83 -8.39 -23.30 -0.69
CA TYR A 83 -7.71 -22.84 -1.90
C TYR A 83 -6.76 -21.69 -1.51
N PHE A 84 -5.89 -21.27 -2.43
CA PHE A 84 -5.07 -20.08 -2.23
C PHE A 84 -5.29 -19.06 -3.36
N THR A 85 -5.59 -17.81 -2.98
CA THR A 85 -5.44 -16.67 -3.87
C THR A 85 -3.95 -16.36 -4.09
N GLN A 86 -3.61 -15.50 -5.05
CA GLN A 86 -2.22 -15.11 -5.32
C GLN A 86 -1.53 -14.50 -4.07
N ASP A 87 -2.25 -13.66 -3.31
CA ASP A 87 -1.74 -13.07 -2.07
C ASP A 87 -1.54 -14.11 -0.96
N GLN A 88 -2.49 -15.02 -0.78
CA GLN A 88 -2.37 -16.13 0.16
C GLN A 88 -1.22 -17.04 -0.22
N TYR A 89 -1.08 -17.38 -1.51
CA TYR A 89 -0.04 -18.26 -1.99
C TYR A 89 1.36 -17.68 -1.83
N ARG A 90 1.51 -16.33 -1.93
CA ARG A 90 2.78 -15.66 -1.65
C ARG A 90 3.29 -15.93 -0.23
N LEU A 91 2.39 -16.05 0.75
CA LEU A 91 2.74 -16.46 2.12
C LEU A 91 2.85 -17.98 2.26
N ALA A 92 1.93 -18.73 1.63
CA ALA A 92 1.91 -20.20 1.72
C ALA A 92 3.23 -20.81 1.27
N VAL A 93 3.88 -20.26 0.22
CA VAL A 93 5.16 -20.78 -0.30
C VAL A 93 6.33 -20.66 0.68
N GLU A 94 6.20 -19.88 1.75
CA GLU A 94 7.20 -19.85 2.82
C GLU A 94 7.13 -21.07 3.73
N ALA A 95 6.06 -21.88 3.65
CA ALA A 95 5.90 -23.11 4.43
C ALA A 95 6.72 -24.28 3.85
N ASP A 96 7.03 -25.26 4.71
CA ASP A 96 7.67 -26.51 4.32
C ASP A 96 6.70 -27.49 3.63
N THR A 97 5.40 -27.38 3.99
CA THR A 97 4.33 -28.21 3.43
C THR A 97 3.10 -27.37 3.15
N LEU A 98 2.57 -27.50 1.94
CA LEU A 98 1.35 -26.81 1.47
C LEU A 98 0.24 -27.80 1.19
N LEU A 99 -0.87 -27.68 1.92
CA LEU A 99 -2.02 -28.59 1.85
C LEU A 99 -3.25 -27.82 1.41
N ILE A 100 -3.92 -28.28 0.34
CA ILE A 100 -5.21 -27.71 -0.09
C ILE A 100 -6.29 -28.79 -0.16
N HIS A 101 -7.54 -28.34 -0.25
CA HIS A 101 -8.67 -29.25 -0.42
C HIS A 101 -8.67 -29.87 -1.84
N PRO A 102 -9.11 -31.15 -2.06
CA PRO A 102 -9.20 -31.77 -3.39
C PRO A 102 -10.09 -31.03 -4.40
N TYR A 103 -10.94 -30.12 -3.97
CA TYR A 103 -11.74 -29.22 -4.82
C TYR A 103 -11.17 -27.79 -4.86
N GLY A 104 -9.95 -27.62 -4.38
CA GLY A 104 -9.28 -26.32 -4.34
C GLY A 104 -8.48 -26.00 -5.60
N THR A 105 -7.73 -24.94 -5.51
CA THR A 105 -6.77 -24.52 -6.53
C THR A 105 -5.79 -23.50 -5.93
N VAL A 106 -4.74 -23.19 -6.68
CA VAL A 106 -3.91 -21.99 -6.47
C VAL A 106 -4.24 -21.01 -7.60
N ALA A 107 -4.97 -19.95 -7.28
CA ALA A 107 -5.42 -18.96 -8.24
C ALA A 107 -4.33 -17.90 -8.48
N LEU A 108 -3.49 -18.12 -9.47
CA LEU A 108 -2.47 -17.17 -9.92
C LEU A 108 -2.94 -16.49 -11.21
N GLU A 109 -2.85 -15.16 -11.26
CA GLU A 109 -3.28 -14.35 -12.39
C GLU A 109 -2.15 -13.50 -12.97
N GLY A 110 -1.10 -13.27 -12.18
CA GLY A 110 -0.07 -12.28 -12.46
C GLY A 110 -0.46 -10.87 -11.96
N TYR A 111 0.35 -9.87 -12.30
CA TYR A 111 0.05 -8.48 -11.98
C TYR A 111 -0.42 -7.73 -13.21
N GLY A 112 -1.47 -6.92 -13.04
CA GLY A 112 -2.02 -6.09 -14.10
C GLY A 112 -2.55 -4.76 -13.59
N VAL A 113 -2.45 -3.73 -14.40
CA VAL A 113 -3.07 -2.42 -14.19
C VAL A 113 -4.05 -2.17 -15.31
N PHE A 114 -5.32 -2.10 -14.96
CA PHE A 114 -6.42 -1.81 -15.90
C PHE A 114 -7.18 -0.61 -15.37
N GLY A 115 -7.25 0.47 -16.15
CA GLY A 115 -7.93 1.71 -15.82
C GLY A 115 -9.12 1.98 -16.73
N ASN A 116 -10.10 2.73 -16.21
CA ASN A 116 -11.17 3.28 -17.03
C ASN A 116 -10.77 4.67 -17.53
N TYR A 117 -11.10 4.96 -18.79
CA TYR A 117 -10.79 6.21 -19.47
C TYR A 117 -12.07 6.97 -19.75
N PHE A 118 -12.17 8.21 -19.33
CA PHE A 118 -13.40 8.99 -19.26
C PHE A 118 -13.47 10.14 -20.27
N ALA A 119 -12.48 10.34 -21.12
CA ALA A 119 -12.43 11.48 -22.04
C ALA A 119 -13.72 11.63 -22.87
N GLU A 120 -14.24 10.54 -23.46
CA GLU A 120 -15.50 10.60 -24.21
C GLU A 120 -16.74 10.85 -23.34
N ALA A 121 -16.77 10.30 -22.13
CA ALA A 121 -17.87 10.54 -21.20
C ALA A 121 -17.92 12.00 -20.79
N LEU A 122 -16.76 12.58 -20.48
CA LEU A 122 -16.62 14.01 -20.14
C LEU A 122 -17.03 14.90 -21.31
N GLU A 123 -16.61 14.57 -22.54
CA GLU A 123 -17.02 15.29 -23.74
C GLU A 123 -18.53 15.21 -23.99
N LYS A 124 -19.16 14.03 -23.85
CA LYS A 124 -20.61 13.85 -23.94
C LYS A 124 -21.36 14.67 -22.89
N LEU A 125 -20.79 14.79 -21.70
CA LEU A 125 -21.31 15.64 -20.62
C LEU A 125 -20.97 17.11 -20.82
N SER A 126 -20.17 17.47 -21.82
CA SER A 126 -19.69 18.83 -22.07
C SER A 126 -18.91 19.42 -20.88
N VAL A 127 -18.15 18.55 -20.18
CA VAL A 127 -17.20 18.93 -19.15
C VAL A 127 -15.82 19.01 -19.77
N SER A 128 -15.11 20.12 -19.56
CA SER A 128 -13.73 20.29 -20.00
C SER A 128 -12.78 20.06 -18.81
N VAL A 129 -11.70 19.31 -19.02
CA VAL A 129 -10.66 19.12 -18.01
C VAL A 129 -9.37 19.75 -18.52
N HIS A 130 -8.84 20.69 -17.76
CA HIS A 130 -7.59 21.37 -18.03
C HIS A 130 -6.50 20.73 -17.17
N VAL A 131 -5.42 20.26 -17.80
CA VAL A 131 -4.31 19.59 -17.12
C VAL A 131 -3.02 20.31 -17.46
N PHE A 132 -2.27 20.65 -16.43
CA PHE A 132 -0.93 21.23 -16.48
C PHE A 132 0.01 20.22 -15.82
N ARG A 133 1.09 19.86 -16.46
CA ARG A 133 2.00 18.85 -15.93
C ARG A 133 3.45 19.18 -16.26
N ALA A 134 4.34 18.77 -15.35
CA ALA A 134 5.76 18.70 -15.57
C ALA A 134 6.23 17.25 -15.30
N GLY A 135 6.95 16.69 -16.28
CA GLY A 135 7.29 15.28 -16.38
C GLY A 135 6.52 14.58 -17.49
N GLU A 136 7.23 14.05 -18.48
CA GLU A 136 6.67 13.39 -19.68
C GLU A 136 5.73 12.22 -19.31
N PHE A 137 6.11 11.45 -18.27
CA PHE A 137 5.42 10.25 -17.81
C PHE A 137 4.54 10.48 -16.59
N LYS A 138 4.15 11.74 -16.30
CA LYS A 138 3.15 12.03 -15.27
C LYS A 138 1.76 11.81 -15.84
N SER A 139 1.40 10.54 -15.98
CA SER A 139 0.23 10.02 -16.69
C SER A 139 -1.07 10.04 -15.88
N ILE A 140 -1.03 10.49 -14.63
CA ILE A 140 -2.18 10.52 -13.70
C ILE A 140 -3.46 11.11 -14.30
N ALA A 141 -3.35 12.06 -15.22
CA ALA A 141 -4.49 12.69 -15.87
C ALA A 141 -4.94 11.99 -17.17
N GLU A 142 -4.23 10.99 -17.65
CA GLU A 142 -4.59 10.28 -18.91
C GLU A 142 -6.02 9.73 -18.88
N PRO A 143 -6.52 9.14 -17.78
CA PRO A 143 -7.89 8.69 -17.71
C PRO A 143 -8.95 9.77 -18.00
N LEU A 144 -8.63 11.04 -17.75
CA LEU A 144 -9.53 12.16 -18.01
C LEU A 144 -9.38 12.76 -19.41
N LEU A 145 -8.25 12.49 -20.09
CA LEU A 145 -7.88 13.13 -21.36
C LEU A 145 -7.86 12.16 -22.55
N ARG A 146 -7.80 10.87 -22.31
CA ARG A 146 -7.62 9.84 -23.34
C ARG A 146 -8.70 8.76 -23.25
N ARG A 147 -8.70 7.86 -24.22
CA ARG A 147 -9.55 6.67 -24.28
C ARG A 147 -8.79 5.39 -23.90
N ASP A 148 -7.48 5.49 -23.80
CA ASP A 148 -6.55 4.38 -23.61
C ASP A 148 -5.28 4.86 -22.88
N MET A 149 -4.50 3.92 -22.41
CA MET A 149 -3.16 4.15 -21.87
C MET A 149 -2.21 4.56 -23.01
N SER A 150 -1.41 5.61 -22.80
CA SER A 150 -0.36 5.99 -23.76
C SER A 150 0.72 4.91 -23.88
N ASP A 151 1.45 4.92 -25.00
CA ASP A 151 2.54 3.97 -25.23
C ASP A 151 3.64 4.12 -24.16
N GLY A 152 3.97 5.36 -23.80
CA GLY A 152 4.95 5.65 -22.74
C GLY A 152 4.53 5.13 -21.37
N GLU A 153 3.27 5.37 -20.98
CA GLU A 153 2.73 4.83 -19.71
C GLU A 153 2.65 3.31 -19.74
N ARG A 154 2.25 2.72 -20.86
CA ARG A 154 2.22 1.27 -21.06
C ARG A 154 3.60 0.65 -20.87
N GLU A 155 4.64 1.25 -21.46
CA GLU A 155 6.02 0.78 -21.32
C GLU A 155 6.49 0.83 -19.87
N ILE A 156 6.28 1.97 -19.19
CA ILE A 156 6.71 2.15 -17.79
C ILE A 156 5.94 1.20 -16.87
N THR A 157 4.62 1.09 -17.04
CA THR A 157 3.77 0.20 -16.26
C THR A 157 4.16 -1.26 -16.46
N ALA A 158 4.37 -1.69 -17.71
CA ALA A 158 4.81 -3.05 -17.99
C ALA A 158 6.18 -3.35 -17.34
N ARG A 159 7.07 -2.37 -17.28
CA ARG A 159 8.41 -2.54 -16.71
C ARG A 159 8.39 -2.78 -15.21
N TRP A 160 7.71 -1.93 -14.42
CA TRP A 160 7.67 -2.12 -12.97
C TRP A 160 6.76 -3.29 -12.56
N LEU A 161 5.67 -3.58 -13.29
CA LEU A 161 4.87 -4.80 -13.11
C LEU A 161 5.72 -6.04 -13.37
N GLY A 162 6.52 -6.03 -14.44
CA GLY A 162 7.42 -7.12 -14.76
C GLY A 162 8.47 -7.36 -13.67
N ASP A 163 9.05 -6.28 -13.09
CA ASP A 163 9.99 -6.40 -11.98
C ASP A 163 9.35 -7.05 -10.75
N LEU A 164 8.13 -6.62 -10.37
CA LEU A 164 7.39 -7.20 -9.23
C LEU A 164 6.98 -8.65 -9.51
N TRP A 165 6.51 -8.93 -10.71
CA TRP A 165 6.09 -10.27 -11.10
C TRP A 165 7.29 -11.24 -11.12
N THR A 166 8.42 -10.81 -11.65
CA THR A 166 9.67 -11.59 -11.60
C THR A 166 10.06 -11.89 -10.15
N SER A 167 10.02 -10.90 -9.26
CA SER A 167 10.30 -11.13 -7.84
C SER A 167 9.33 -12.14 -7.19
N TYR A 168 8.06 -12.11 -7.58
CA TYR A 168 7.07 -13.08 -7.12
C TYR A 168 7.36 -14.48 -7.63
N THR A 169 7.54 -14.64 -8.94
CA THR A 169 7.78 -15.95 -9.57
C THR A 169 9.09 -16.56 -9.12
N ASP A 170 10.17 -15.77 -9.04
CA ASP A 170 11.46 -16.24 -8.53
C ASP A 170 11.34 -16.79 -7.10
N THR A 171 10.55 -16.10 -6.24
CA THR A 171 10.30 -16.59 -4.88
C THR A 171 9.54 -17.92 -4.89
N VAL A 172 8.45 -18.01 -5.65
CA VAL A 172 7.65 -19.23 -5.77
C VAL A 172 8.50 -20.40 -6.29
N GLU A 173 9.20 -20.17 -7.40
CA GLU A 173 10.01 -21.21 -8.07
C GLU A 173 11.16 -21.68 -7.17
N ALA A 174 11.84 -20.75 -6.49
CA ALA A 174 12.90 -21.10 -5.53
C ALA A 174 12.36 -21.90 -4.33
N ARG A 175 11.26 -21.46 -3.70
CA ARG A 175 10.66 -22.12 -2.53
C ARG A 175 10.07 -23.49 -2.87
N ARG A 176 9.48 -23.62 -4.06
CA ARG A 176 8.89 -24.87 -4.55
C ARG A 176 9.89 -25.77 -5.31
N GLN A 177 11.14 -25.34 -5.44
CA GLN A 177 12.19 -26.06 -6.19
C GLN A 177 11.79 -26.36 -7.65
N LEU A 178 11.09 -25.42 -8.28
CA LEU A 178 10.67 -25.49 -9.67
C LEU A 178 11.75 -24.91 -10.59
N GLU A 179 11.73 -25.34 -11.85
CA GLU A 179 12.61 -24.75 -12.87
C GLU A 179 12.23 -23.28 -13.12
N PRO A 180 13.22 -22.38 -13.28
CA PRO A 180 12.94 -20.98 -13.58
C PRO A 180 12.04 -20.81 -14.82
N GLY A 181 10.98 -20.00 -14.68
CA GLY A 181 9.99 -19.76 -15.71
C GLY A 181 8.80 -20.74 -15.73
N SER A 182 8.79 -21.74 -14.85
CA SER A 182 7.72 -22.75 -14.76
C SER A 182 6.36 -22.14 -14.47
N VAL A 183 6.30 -21.14 -13.55
CA VAL A 183 5.05 -20.45 -13.21
C VAL A 183 4.51 -19.70 -14.42
N ASN A 184 5.35 -18.98 -15.14
CA ASN A 184 4.96 -18.28 -16.36
C ASN A 184 4.52 -19.27 -17.46
N ALA A 185 5.21 -20.38 -17.63
CA ALA A 185 4.84 -21.41 -18.60
C ALA A 185 3.47 -22.02 -18.28
N LEU A 186 3.18 -22.29 -17.00
CA LEU A 186 1.88 -22.77 -16.54
C LEU A 186 0.77 -21.77 -16.87
N LEU A 187 0.95 -20.49 -16.50
CA LEU A 187 -0.10 -19.49 -16.65
C LEU A 187 -0.37 -19.11 -18.11
N ASN A 188 0.66 -19.02 -18.93
CA ASN A 188 0.52 -18.68 -20.36
C ASN A 188 -0.10 -19.81 -21.20
N HIS A 189 -0.12 -21.04 -20.67
CA HIS A 189 -0.74 -22.22 -21.31
C HIS A 189 -1.78 -22.88 -20.37
N TYR A 190 -2.43 -22.07 -19.51
CA TYR A 190 -3.31 -22.57 -18.45
C TYR A 190 -4.45 -23.44 -18.96
N ASP A 191 -5.08 -23.09 -20.09
CA ASP A 191 -6.18 -23.84 -20.71
C ASP A 191 -5.72 -25.21 -21.23
N GLU A 192 -4.52 -25.31 -21.78
CA GLU A 192 -3.93 -26.55 -22.25
C GLU A 192 -3.59 -27.48 -21.06
N ARG A 193 -2.92 -26.92 -20.05
CA ARG A 193 -2.55 -27.63 -18.83
C ARG A 193 -3.77 -28.12 -18.04
N LEU A 194 -4.81 -27.29 -17.94
CA LEU A 194 -6.05 -27.68 -17.29
C LEU A 194 -6.75 -28.83 -18.03
N ARG A 195 -6.71 -28.83 -19.37
CA ARG A 195 -7.25 -29.91 -20.20
C ARG A 195 -6.47 -31.20 -20.02
N GLU A 196 -5.13 -31.14 -19.93
CA GLU A 196 -4.26 -32.28 -19.62
C GLU A 196 -4.57 -32.88 -18.23
N ALA A 197 -4.89 -32.04 -17.24
CA ALA A 197 -5.35 -32.46 -15.91
C ALA A 197 -6.80 -32.97 -15.89
N GLY A 198 -7.49 -33.04 -17.05
CA GLY A 198 -8.89 -33.48 -17.14
C GLY A 198 -9.92 -32.47 -16.65
N GLY A 199 -9.56 -31.18 -16.57
CA GLY A 199 -10.38 -30.11 -16.02
C GLY A 199 -10.31 -29.98 -14.48
N ASP A 200 -9.46 -30.77 -13.82
CA ASP A 200 -9.27 -30.75 -12.38
C ASP A 200 -8.15 -29.75 -11.99
N SER A 201 -8.57 -28.62 -11.41
CA SER A 201 -7.66 -27.56 -11.02
C SER A 201 -6.77 -27.92 -9.82
N ALA A 202 -7.27 -28.74 -8.89
CA ALA A 202 -6.48 -29.19 -7.76
C ALA A 202 -5.36 -30.16 -8.21
N LYS A 203 -5.72 -31.09 -9.12
CA LYS A 203 -4.75 -31.98 -9.74
C LYS A 203 -3.70 -31.20 -10.54
N LEU A 204 -4.12 -30.16 -11.30
CA LEU A 204 -3.22 -29.30 -12.08
C LEU A 204 -2.13 -28.69 -11.18
N VAL A 205 -2.51 -28.07 -10.05
CA VAL A 205 -1.55 -27.39 -9.17
C VAL A 205 -0.69 -28.38 -8.38
N LEU A 206 -1.19 -29.58 -8.08
CA LEU A 206 -0.40 -30.68 -7.52
C LEU A 206 0.63 -31.18 -8.52
N ASP A 207 0.22 -31.51 -9.75
CA ASP A 207 1.12 -31.98 -10.81
C ASP A 207 2.17 -30.93 -11.19
N ALA A 208 1.85 -29.64 -11.07
CA ALA A 208 2.77 -28.53 -11.27
C ALA A 208 3.72 -28.28 -10.08
N GLY A 209 3.61 -29.03 -8.99
CA GLY A 209 4.45 -28.87 -7.79
C GLY A 209 4.16 -27.62 -6.98
N LEU A 210 3.02 -26.95 -7.21
CA LEU A 210 2.63 -25.75 -6.46
C LEU A 210 2.13 -26.07 -5.05
N VAL A 211 1.65 -27.28 -4.81
CA VAL A 211 1.23 -27.80 -3.49
C VAL A 211 1.78 -29.19 -3.27
N ASP A 212 1.80 -29.66 -2.03
CA ASP A 212 2.40 -30.96 -1.67
C ASP A 212 1.36 -32.07 -1.60
N ASP A 213 0.13 -31.76 -1.19
CA ASP A 213 -0.92 -32.80 -1.10
C ASP A 213 -2.33 -32.18 -1.16
N LEU A 214 -3.31 -33.02 -1.51
CA LEU A 214 -4.73 -32.70 -1.59
C LEU A 214 -5.46 -33.45 -0.47
N LEU A 215 -5.81 -32.74 0.60
CA LEU A 215 -6.43 -33.33 1.79
C LEU A 215 -7.81 -32.76 2.07
N HIS A 216 -8.79 -33.64 2.31
CA HIS A 216 -10.05 -33.22 2.91
C HIS A 216 -9.80 -32.67 4.32
N ARG A 217 -10.68 -31.80 4.81
CA ARG A 217 -10.52 -31.09 6.09
C ARG A 217 -10.22 -32.04 7.26
N GLU A 218 -10.91 -33.19 7.35
CA GLU A 218 -10.66 -34.20 8.38
C GLU A 218 -9.26 -34.82 8.28
N GLN A 219 -8.76 -35.09 7.05
CA GLN A 219 -7.42 -35.60 6.81
C GLN A 219 -6.35 -34.57 7.14
N ARG A 220 -6.61 -33.31 6.80
CA ARG A 220 -5.77 -32.16 7.18
C ARG A 220 -5.64 -32.05 8.71
N ASP A 221 -6.76 -32.11 9.41
CA ASP A 221 -6.77 -32.02 10.88
C ASP A 221 -6.05 -33.21 11.51
N ALA A 222 -6.21 -34.42 10.96
CA ALA A 222 -5.46 -35.60 11.38
C ALA A 222 -3.95 -35.48 11.12
N TYR A 223 -3.54 -34.93 9.96
CA TYR A 223 -2.15 -34.62 9.65
C TYR A 223 -1.54 -33.66 10.67
N LEU A 224 -2.22 -32.54 10.96
CA LEU A 224 -1.77 -31.55 11.94
C LEU A 224 -1.73 -32.12 13.36
N ALA A 225 -2.69 -32.96 13.75
CA ALA A 225 -2.69 -33.63 15.04
C ALA A 225 -1.50 -34.58 15.20
N ALA A 226 -1.17 -35.32 14.14
CA ALA A 226 0.01 -36.20 14.13
C ALA A 226 1.32 -35.41 14.19
N LEU A 227 1.40 -34.25 13.49
CA LEU A 227 2.55 -33.37 13.50
C LEU A 227 2.81 -32.76 14.88
N VAL A 228 1.75 -32.27 15.53
CA VAL A 228 1.83 -31.62 16.86
C VAL A 228 1.99 -32.65 17.98
N GLY A 229 1.53 -33.87 17.78
CA GLY A 229 1.60 -34.96 18.78
C GLY A 229 0.62 -34.76 19.96
N ALA A 230 -0.32 -33.81 19.86
CA ALA A 230 -1.30 -33.52 20.91
C ALA A 230 -2.65 -33.10 20.30
N THR A 231 -3.74 -33.53 20.96
CA THR A 231 -5.11 -33.16 20.58
C THR A 231 -5.86 -32.51 21.75
N ASP A 232 -6.87 -31.71 21.42
CA ASP A 232 -7.82 -31.19 22.39
C ASP A 232 -8.87 -32.29 22.77
N ASP A 233 -9.79 -31.96 23.70
CA ASP A 233 -10.86 -32.86 24.14
C ASP A 233 -11.81 -33.32 23.02
N LYS A 234 -11.76 -32.68 21.85
CA LYS A 234 -12.54 -33.01 20.66
C LYS A 234 -11.76 -33.76 19.60
N GLY A 235 -10.50 -34.11 19.89
CA GLY A 235 -9.62 -34.80 18.95
C GLY A 235 -9.01 -33.92 17.87
N ARG A 236 -9.11 -32.58 17.96
CA ARG A 236 -8.47 -31.64 17.05
C ARG A 236 -7.06 -31.36 17.51
N TYR A 237 -6.16 -31.01 16.59
CA TYR A 237 -4.80 -30.63 16.94
C TYR A 237 -4.77 -29.44 17.93
N GLN A 238 -3.86 -29.52 18.89
CA GLN A 238 -3.73 -28.47 19.90
C GLN A 238 -3.02 -27.26 19.31
N ALA A 239 -3.68 -26.12 19.26
CA ALA A 239 -3.14 -24.88 18.72
C ALA A 239 -3.50 -23.68 19.60
N VAL A 240 -2.70 -22.63 19.52
CA VAL A 240 -2.98 -21.32 20.08
C VAL A 240 -3.08 -20.30 18.95
N PRO A 241 -4.22 -19.59 18.80
CA PRO A 241 -4.34 -18.50 17.84
C PRO A 241 -3.34 -17.39 18.14
N PHE A 242 -2.77 -16.78 17.10
CA PHE A 242 -1.72 -15.76 17.22
C PHE A 242 -2.15 -14.56 18.08
N GLU A 243 -3.43 -14.13 18.02
CA GLU A 243 -3.93 -13.01 18.81
C GLU A 243 -3.89 -13.31 20.31
N HIS A 244 -4.17 -14.56 20.69
CA HIS A 244 -4.10 -14.98 22.08
C HIS A 244 -2.63 -15.13 22.53
N TYR A 245 -1.78 -15.63 21.63
CA TYR A 245 -0.36 -15.81 21.88
C TYR A 245 0.34 -14.47 22.11
N VAL A 246 0.21 -13.52 21.17
CA VAL A 246 0.79 -12.17 21.29
C VAL A 246 0.30 -11.47 22.53
N ARG A 247 -1.00 -11.51 22.83
CA ARG A 247 -1.57 -10.86 24.03
C ARG A 247 -0.98 -11.39 25.33
N ARG A 248 -0.62 -12.66 25.34
CA ARG A 248 -0.06 -13.32 26.52
C ARG A 248 1.44 -13.13 26.66
N GLU A 249 2.17 -13.27 25.57
CA GLU A 249 3.64 -13.39 25.60
C GLU A 249 4.34 -12.03 25.36
N ARG A 250 3.70 -11.06 24.68
CA ARG A 250 4.31 -9.76 24.44
C ARG A 250 4.53 -9.01 25.76
N PRO A 251 5.76 -8.53 26.04
CA PRO A 251 6.05 -7.74 27.22
C PRO A 251 5.15 -6.49 27.28
N ARG A 252 4.47 -6.28 28.42
CA ARG A 252 3.51 -5.17 28.60
C ARG A 252 4.12 -3.87 29.10
N LEU A 253 5.40 -3.88 29.51
CA LEU A 253 6.05 -2.76 30.15
C LEU A 253 7.28 -2.32 29.35
N LEU A 254 7.20 -1.12 28.81
CA LEU A 254 8.40 -0.37 28.46
C LEU A 254 9.15 -0.09 29.78
N LEU A 255 10.42 -0.44 29.84
CA LEU A 255 11.23 -0.14 31.03
C LEU A 255 11.46 1.38 31.08
N PRO A 256 11.14 2.05 32.21
CA PRO A 256 11.39 3.48 32.32
C PRO A 256 12.88 3.80 32.14
N GLY A 257 13.18 4.82 31.35
CA GLY A 257 14.55 5.33 31.17
C GLY A 257 15.36 4.63 30.05
N ARG A 258 14.79 3.70 29.28
CA ARG A 258 15.44 3.20 28.07
C ARG A 258 15.31 4.20 26.92
N GLU A 259 16.34 4.27 26.10
CA GLU A 259 16.32 5.01 24.85
C GLU A 259 15.38 4.34 23.85
N THR A 260 14.77 5.11 22.96
CA THR A 260 13.76 4.59 22.02
C THR A 260 14.02 5.00 20.59
N VAL A 261 13.75 4.09 19.67
CA VAL A 261 13.53 4.37 18.25
C VAL A 261 12.02 4.41 18.01
N ALA A 262 11.50 5.56 17.60
CA ALA A 262 10.07 5.75 17.41
C ALA A 262 9.66 5.53 15.95
N ILE A 263 8.59 4.76 15.71
CA ILE A 263 8.01 4.54 14.40
C ILE A 263 6.78 5.42 14.24
N VAL A 264 6.79 6.33 13.28
CA VAL A 264 5.64 7.17 12.90
C VAL A 264 5.11 6.72 11.55
N THR A 265 3.85 6.31 11.49
CA THR A 265 3.23 5.80 10.25
C THR A 265 2.58 6.93 9.46
N ALA A 266 2.92 7.01 8.16
CA ALA A 266 2.35 7.87 7.14
C ALA A 266 1.68 7.00 6.06
N GLN A 267 0.36 6.75 6.19
CA GLN A 267 -0.40 5.86 5.30
C GLN A 267 -1.59 6.58 4.67
N GLY A 268 -1.73 6.45 3.35
CA GLY A 268 -2.84 7.00 2.57
C GLY A 268 -2.45 8.21 1.72
N SER A 269 -3.44 8.94 1.21
CA SER A 269 -3.23 10.15 0.41
C SER A 269 -2.79 11.32 1.29
N ILE A 270 -1.81 12.09 0.81
CA ILE A 270 -1.31 13.31 1.48
C ILE A 270 -2.28 14.46 1.18
N MET A 271 -2.86 15.06 2.22
CA MET A 271 -3.88 16.10 2.13
C MET A 271 -3.53 17.29 3.02
N PRO A 272 -4.03 18.51 2.69
CA PRO A 272 -3.82 19.68 3.53
C PRO A 272 -4.46 19.54 4.91
N GLY A 273 -3.91 20.26 5.86
CA GLY A 273 -4.50 20.43 7.19
C GLY A 273 -4.48 19.18 8.06
N GLU A 274 -5.47 19.10 8.95
CA GLU A 274 -5.67 17.95 9.84
C GLU A 274 -6.55 16.90 9.16
N GLN A 275 -6.09 15.65 9.19
CA GLN A 275 -6.81 14.53 8.58
C GLN A 275 -6.97 13.36 9.57
N PRO A 276 -8.06 12.59 9.45
CA PRO A 276 -8.27 11.38 10.26
C PRO A 276 -7.31 10.25 9.87
N ALA A 277 -7.28 9.19 10.68
CA ALA A 277 -6.55 7.96 10.36
C ALA A 277 -6.98 7.39 8.98
N GLY A 278 -6.02 6.85 8.22
CA GLY A 278 -6.22 6.38 6.84
C GLY A 278 -5.94 7.45 5.78
N ARG A 279 -5.71 8.71 6.20
CA ARG A 279 -5.21 9.82 5.37
C ARG A 279 -4.01 10.47 6.05
N ILE A 280 -3.14 11.08 5.27
CA ILE A 280 -1.97 11.81 5.77
C ILE A 280 -2.30 13.30 5.72
N GLY A 281 -2.62 13.90 6.88
CA GLY A 281 -2.74 15.35 7.00
C GLY A 281 -1.36 15.98 7.15
N GLY A 282 -1.06 17.03 6.37
CA GLY A 282 0.19 17.77 6.49
C GLY A 282 0.45 18.21 7.93
N ASP A 283 -0.53 18.92 8.52
CA ASP A 283 -0.43 19.44 9.89
C ASP A 283 -0.48 18.31 10.94
N THR A 284 -1.30 17.27 10.70
CA THR A 284 -1.41 16.12 11.61
C THR A 284 -0.09 15.38 11.73
N LEU A 285 0.55 15.06 10.60
CA LEU A 285 1.79 14.28 10.61
C LEU A 285 2.97 15.13 11.10
N ALA A 286 3.08 16.39 10.68
CA ALA A 286 4.13 17.30 11.16
C ALA A 286 4.06 17.47 12.68
N ARG A 287 2.87 17.73 13.24
CA ARG A 287 2.69 17.79 14.70
C ARG A 287 3.10 16.49 15.39
N ARG A 288 2.70 15.34 14.86
CA ARG A 288 3.05 14.03 15.43
C ARG A 288 4.56 13.78 15.42
N LEU A 289 5.24 14.13 14.33
CA LEU A 289 6.70 14.04 14.23
C LEU A 289 7.38 14.92 15.29
N ARG A 290 6.91 16.15 15.47
CA ARG A 290 7.41 17.09 16.50
C ARG A 290 7.22 16.54 17.90
N GLU A 291 6.00 16.16 18.26
CA GLU A 291 5.69 15.58 19.57
C GLU A 291 6.50 14.30 19.85
N THR A 292 6.79 13.52 18.81
CA THR A 292 7.63 12.33 18.90
C THR A 292 9.09 12.69 19.16
N ALA A 293 9.62 13.70 18.47
CA ALA A 293 10.98 14.16 18.66
C ALA A 293 11.20 14.79 20.05
N GLU A 294 10.19 15.49 20.59
CA GLU A 294 10.20 16.10 21.91
C GLU A 294 9.98 15.11 23.07
N ARG A 295 9.63 13.86 22.75
CA ARG A 295 9.37 12.83 23.77
C ARG A 295 10.67 12.38 24.45
N ASP A 296 10.67 12.39 25.77
CA ASP A 296 11.81 11.90 26.57
C ASP A 296 12.24 10.48 26.16
N GLY A 297 13.52 10.30 25.93
CA GLY A 297 14.12 9.03 25.53
C GLY A 297 14.08 8.73 24.04
N THR A 298 13.38 9.51 23.20
CA THR A 298 13.43 9.34 21.74
C THR A 298 14.80 9.75 21.21
N ARG A 299 15.47 8.84 20.46
CA ARG A 299 16.82 9.05 19.92
C ARG A 299 16.87 9.03 18.38
N ALA A 300 15.87 8.42 17.76
CA ALA A 300 15.70 8.40 16.32
C ALA A 300 14.24 8.18 15.93
N ILE A 301 13.86 8.62 14.74
CA ILE A 301 12.52 8.43 14.20
C ILE A 301 12.60 7.64 12.89
N VAL A 302 11.78 6.60 12.78
CA VAL A 302 11.49 5.91 11.53
C VAL A 302 10.14 6.34 11.02
N VAL A 303 10.09 6.97 9.84
CA VAL A 303 8.83 7.32 9.18
C VAL A 303 8.46 6.21 8.21
N ARG A 304 7.43 5.43 8.57
CA ARG A 304 6.91 4.35 7.71
C ARG A 304 5.94 4.93 6.71
N VAL A 305 6.35 5.05 5.44
CA VAL A 305 5.58 5.68 4.36
C VAL A 305 4.90 4.62 3.50
N SER A 306 3.56 4.73 3.37
CA SER A 306 2.77 3.97 2.40
C SER A 306 1.79 4.92 1.71
N SER A 307 2.28 5.65 0.70
CA SER A 307 1.56 6.74 0.03
C SER A 307 1.94 6.89 -1.44
N GLY A 308 0.93 7.02 -2.29
CA GLY A 308 1.10 7.44 -3.69
C GLY A 308 1.27 8.96 -3.86
N GLY A 309 1.35 9.73 -2.75
CA GLY A 309 1.47 11.18 -2.75
C GLY A 309 0.14 11.91 -2.55
N GLY A 310 0.07 13.17 -3.01
CA GLY A 310 -1.10 14.04 -2.86
C GLY A 310 -0.76 15.51 -3.02
N SER A 311 -1.24 16.36 -2.10
CA SER A 311 -1.00 17.81 -2.09
C SER A 311 0.50 18.13 -1.99
N VAL A 312 0.96 19.02 -2.86
CA VAL A 312 2.33 19.54 -2.84
C VAL A 312 2.60 20.26 -1.52
N PHE A 313 1.69 21.15 -1.11
CA PHE A 313 1.84 21.94 0.10
C PHE A 313 1.91 21.07 1.37
N ALA A 314 1.02 20.10 1.49
CA ALA A 314 1.03 19.18 2.64
C ALA A 314 2.31 18.32 2.69
N SER A 315 2.80 17.90 1.53
CA SER A 315 4.07 17.15 1.44
C SER A 315 5.25 18.02 1.90
N GLU A 316 5.26 19.32 1.55
CA GLU A 316 6.29 20.25 2.00
C GLU A 316 6.24 20.48 3.51
N VAL A 317 5.06 20.70 4.10
CA VAL A 317 4.90 20.87 5.55
C VAL A 317 5.48 19.67 6.31
N ILE A 318 5.26 18.45 5.82
CA ILE A 318 5.81 17.23 6.43
C ILE A 318 7.33 17.18 6.24
N ARG A 319 7.82 17.44 5.01
CA ARG A 319 9.24 17.40 4.67
C ARG A 319 10.05 18.41 5.50
N GLU A 320 9.54 19.64 5.64
CA GLU A 320 10.16 20.70 6.47
C GLU A 320 10.30 20.26 7.93
N GLU A 321 9.27 19.64 8.51
CA GLU A 321 9.33 19.15 9.89
C GLU A 321 10.35 18.02 10.05
N MET A 322 10.40 17.07 9.09
CA MET A 322 11.42 16.01 9.09
C MET A 322 12.83 16.60 8.97
N ALA A 323 13.04 17.57 8.08
CA ALA A 323 14.32 18.25 7.92
C ALA A 323 14.72 19.01 9.19
N ARG A 324 13.80 19.71 9.85
CA ARG A 324 14.04 20.40 11.12
C ARG A 324 14.53 19.42 12.19
N ILE A 325 13.85 18.27 12.36
CA ILE A 325 14.20 17.24 13.34
C ILE A 325 15.61 16.70 13.05
N ARG A 326 15.93 16.40 11.80
CA ARG A 326 17.26 15.96 11.38
C ARG A 326 18.33 17.02 11.66
N ASP A 327 18.07 18.28 11.30
CA ASP A 327 19.01 19.40 11.47
C ASP A 327 19.26 19.72 12.95
N GLU A 328 18.33 19.37 13.85
CA GLU A 328 18.50 19.41 15.31
C GLU A 328 19.32 18.21 15.83
N GLY A 329 19.75 17.30 14.98
CA GLY A 329 20.66 16.20 15.27
C GLY A 329 19.98 14.88 15.65
N MET A 330 18.66 14.76 15.47
CA MET A 330 17.95 13.50 15.66
C MET A 330 17.81 12.77 14.32
N PRO A 331 18.36 11.55 14.16
CA PRO A 331 18.26 10.79 12.92
C PRO A 331 16.82 10.51 12.50
N VAL A 332 16.53 10.71 11.20
CA VAL A 332 15.25 10.39 10.57
C VAL A 332 15.47 9.42 9.43
N VAL A 333 14.91 8.22 9.54
CA VAL A 333 14.97 7.18 8.50
C VAL A 333 13.59 6.98 7.90
N VAL A 334 13.49 6.92 6.59
CA VAL A 334 12.25 6.54 5.91
C VAL A 334 12.26 5.05 5.59
N SER A 335 11.19 4.36 6.03
CA SER A 335 10.88 2.99 5.63
C SER A 335 9.71 3.01 4.67
N MET A 336 9.95 2.63 3.41
CA MET A 336 8.92 2.58 2.38
C MET A 336 8.13 1.27 2.47
N GLY A 337 6.80 1.36 2.52
CA GLY A 337 5.88 0.22 2.45
C GLY A 337 5.60 -0.22 1.02
N ASN A 338 4.34 -0.59 0.72
CA ASN A 338 3.96 -1.00 -0.63
C ASN A 338 4.25 0.08 -1.68
N VAL A 339 3.99 1.35 -1.30
CA VAL A 339 4.16 2.50 -2.18
C VAL A 339 4.74 3.66 -1.39
N ALA A 340 5.75 4.33 -1.94
CA ALA A 340 6.20 5.64 -1.48
C ALA A 340 6.62 6.46 -2.72
N ALA A 341 5.61 7.00 -3.42
CA ALA A 341 5.79 7.61 -4.72
C ALA A 341 5.31 9.07 -4.73
N SER A 342 5.85 9.87 -5.64
CA SER A 342 5.45 11.26 -5.84
C SER A 342 5.57 12.07 -4.53
N GLY A 343 4.48 12.60 -3.94
CA GLY A 343 4.51 13.24 -2.61
C GLY A 343 5.09 12.34 -1.51
N GLY A 344 4.89 11.01 -1.59
CA GLY A 344 5.48 10.04 -0.68
C GLY A 344 7.00 9.94 -0.84
N TYR A 345 7.56 10.09 -2.06
CA TYR A 345 8.99 10.20 -2.28
C TYR A 345 9.51 11.61 -1.91
N TYR A 346 8.70 12.64 -2.15
CA TYR A 346 9.04 14.02 -1.78
C TYR A 346 9.37 14.15 -0.29
N ILE A 347 8.52 13.62 0.59
CA ILE A 347 8.81 13.66 2.03
C ILE A 347 10.06 12.83 2.40
N ALA A 348 10.35 11.76 1.66
CA ALA A 348 11.54 10.94 1.89
C ALA A 348 12.87 11.65 1.57
N THR A 349 12.84 12.75 0.81
CA THR A 349 14.05 13.56 0.53
C THR A 349 14.64 14.23 1.78
N ALA A 350 13.86 14.35 2.87
CA ALA A 350 14.34 14.91 4.14
C ALA A 350 15.02 13.88 5.06
N ALA A 351 15.01 12.59 4.71
CA ALA A 351 15.56 11.53 5.56
C ALA A 351 17.09 11.40 5.43
N ASP A 352 17.74 10.93 6.49
CA ASP A 352 19.17 10.54 6.48
C ASP A 352 19.40 9.26 5.67
N ARG A 353 18.41 8.33 5.70
CA ARG A 353 18.40 7.07 4.95
C ARG A 353 17.00 6.72 4.50
N VAL A 354 16.94 6.07 3.34
CA VAL A 354 15.70 5.55 2.75
C VAL A 354 15.85 4.06 2.55
N VAL A 355 15.03 3.29 3.25
CA VAL A 355 14.95 1.83 3.15
C VAL A 355 13.63 1.45 2.48
N ALA A 356 13.68 0.55 1.51
CA ALA A 356 12.49 0.05 0.81
C ALA A 356 12.48 -1.48 0.78
N THR A 357 11.30 -2.10 0.77
CA THR A 357 11.25 -3.54 0.53
C THR A 357 11.46 -3.84 -0.96
N PRO A 358 11.92 -5.04 -1.35
CA PRO A 358 12.03 -5.42 -2.77
C PRO A 358 10.72 -5.25 -3.55
N MET A 359 9.58 -5.30 -2.86
CA MET A 359 8.24 -5.20 -3.43
C MET A 359 7.66 -3.77 -3.42
N THR A 360 8.45 -2.78 -3.01
CA THR A 360 8.01 -1.38 -2.96
C THR A 360 7.99 -0.77 -4.36
N ILE A 361 6.95 0.06 -4.60
CA ILE A 361 6.85 0.96 -5.76
C ILE A 361 7.17 2.38 -5.30
N THR A 362 8.03 3.09 -6.05
CA THR A 362 8.48 4.44 -5.70
C THR A 362 8.69 5.33 -6.93
N GLY A 363 9.39 6.44 -6.81
CA GLY A 363 9.62 7.38 -7.89
C GLY A 363 8.42 8.28 -8.14
N SER A 364 7.91 8.31 -9.37
CA SER A 364 6.84 9.23 -9.80
C SER A 364 7.16 10.70 -9.49
N ILE A 365 8.47 11.07 -9.60
CA ILE A 365 8.97 12.42 -9.36
C ILE A 365 8.45 13.33 -10.47
N GLY A 366 7.44 14.13 -10.16
CA GLY A 366 6.74 14.99 -11.10
C GLY A 366 5.53 15.65 -10.46
N VAL A 367 5.07 16.75 -11.06
CA VAL A 367 3.98 17.60 -10.55
C VAL A 367 2.90 17.74 -11.61
N PHE A 368 1.66 17.88 -11.19
CA PHE A 368 0.55 18.19 -12.08
C PHE A 368 -0.47 19.10 -11.38
N ALA A 369 -1.27 19.79 -12.18
CA ALA A 369 -2.48 20.46 -11.77
C ALA A 369 -3.63 20.02 -12.67
N ALA A 370 -4.82 19.85 -12.12
CA ALA A 370 -6.03 19.53 -12.87
C ALA A 370 -7.17 20.43 -12.44
N PHE A 371 -7.87 21.00 -13.42
CA PHE A 371 -8.98 21.90 -13.18
C PHE A 371 -10.13 21.62 -14.15
N PRO A 372 -11.32 21.18 -13.68
CA PRO A 372 -12.48 20.98 -14.54
C PRO A 372 -13.28 22.28 -14.74
N THR A 373 -13.82 22.47 -15.96
CA THR A 373 -14.85 23.51 -16.20
C THR A 373 -16.12 22.89 -16.74
N VAL A 374 -17.27 23.46 -16.31
CA VAL A 374 -18.62 22.99 -16.64
C VAL A 374 -19.44 24.05 -17.39
N ASP A 375 -18.80 25.10 -17.88
CA ASP A 375 -19.43 26.20 -18.65
C ASP A 375 -20.19 25.67 -19.87
N ARG A 376 -19.63 24.73 -20.62
CA ARG A 376 -20.28 24.08 -21.77
C ARG A 376 -21.48 23.23 -21.36
N LEU A 377 -21.41 22.52 -20.23
CA LEU A 377 -22.53 21.76 -19.65
C LEU A 377 -23.67 22.71 -19.25
N LEU A 378 -23.35 23.80 -18.55
CA LEU A 378 -24.31 24.82 -18.13
C LEU A 378 -24.98 25.47 -19.35
N ALA A 379 -24.22 25.83 -20.37
CA ALA A 379 -24.74 26.41 -21.61
C ALA A 379 -25.73 25.49 -22.31
N ARG A 380 -25.53 24.17 -22.32
CA ARG A 380 -26.51 23.20 -22.82
C ARG A 380 -27.82 23.21 -22.02
N GLY A 381 -27.75 23.51 -20.72
CA GLY A 381 -28.91 23.70 -19.86
C GLY A 381 -29.53 25.10 -19.94
N GLY A 382 -29.02 26.00 -20.79
CA GLY A 382 -29.48 27.37 -20.90
C GLY A 382 -29.00 28.30 -19.78
N VAL A 383 -27.96 27.88 -19.02
CA VAL A 383 -27.38 28.68 -17.94
C VAL A 383 -26.05 29.27 -18.40
N PHE A 384 -25.90 30.59 -18.25
CA PHE A 384 -24.71 31.33 -18.64
C PHE A 384 -24.20 32.15 -17.47
N THR A 385 -22.87 32.15 -17.29
CA THR A 385 -22.20 32.95 -16.27
C THR A 385 -21.58 34.19 -16.91
N ASP A 386 -22.02 35.37 -16.45
CA ASP A 386 -21.46 36.65 -16.83
C ASP A 386 -21.12 37.48 -15.59
N GLY A 387 -20.28 38.49 -15.73
CA GLY A 387 -19.89 39.36 -14.62
C GLY A 387 -18.70 40.25 -14.94
N VAL A 388 -18.36 41.10 -13.99
CA VAL A 388 -17.20 41.99 -14.06
C VAL A 388 -16.23 41.68 -12.91
N GLY A 389 -14.93 41.70 -13.21
CA GLY A 389 -13.86 41.59 -12.24
C GLY A 389 -13.02 42.87 -12.17
N THR A 390 -12.37 43.11 -11.05
CA THR A 390 -11.47 44.25 -10.85
C THR A 390 -10.08 44.04 -11.44
N THR A 391 -9.74 42.81 -11.76
CA THR A 391 -8.44 42.39 -12.33
C THR A 391 -8.63 41.36 -13.42
N ALA A 392 -7.60 41.16 -14.26
CA ALA A 392 -7.62 40.18 -15.34
C ALA A 392 -7.74 38.72 -14.86
N ILE A 393 -7.36 38.39 -13.61
CA ILE A 393 -7.46 37.04 -13.01
C ILE A 393 -8.74 36.86 -12.20
N ALA A 394 -9.57 37.90 -12.02
CA ALA A 394 -10.78 37.80 -11.22
C ALA A 394 -11.76 36.77 -11.80
N GLY A 395 -12.12 35.78 -10.99
CA GLY A 395 -12.95 34.66 -11.39
C GLY A 395 -12.26 33.64 -12.30
N GLY A 396 -10.94 33.67 -12.41
CA GLY A 396 -10.16 32.81 -13.34
C GLY A 396 -10.18 31.32 -13.02
N LEU A 397 -10.41 30.95 -11.76
CA LEU A 397 -10.56 29.57 -11.30
C LEU A 397 -12.01 29.16 -11.00
N ARG A 398 -12.99 29.88 -11.58
CA ARG A 398 -14.39 29.45 -11.48
C ARG A 398 -14.68 28.29 -12.44
N PRO A 399 -15.28 27.21 -11.96
CA PRO A 399 -15.59 26.07 -12.82
C PRO A 399 -16.75 26.33 -13.80
N ASP A 400 -17.57 27.34 -13.55
CA ASP A 400 -18.72 27.73 -14.37
C ASP A 400 -18.36 28.71 -15.51
N ARG A 401 -17.07 28.96 -15.76
CA ARG A 401 -16.54 29.80 -16.83
C ARG A 401 -15.42 29.10 -17.58
N PRO A 402 -15.19 29.43 -18.86
CA PRO A 402 -14.00 28.95 -19.58
C PRO A 402 -12.73 29.40 -18.86
N LEU A 403 -11.75 28.51 -18.76
CA LEU A 403 -10.45 28.85 -18.20
C LEU A 403 -9.74 29.89 -19.09
N SER A 404 -9.33 31.03 -18.53
CA SER A 404 -8.64 32.06 -19.29
C SER A 404 -7.19 31.63 -19.64
N PRO A 405 -6.67 32.04 -20.82
CA PRO A 405 -5.27 31.77 -21.19
C PRO A 405 -4.26 32.30 -20.17
N LEU A 406 -4.52 33.47 -19.55
CA LEU A 406 -3.67 34.04 -18.52
C LEU A 406 -3.54 33.12 -17.29
N VAL A 407 -4.68 32.56 -16.82
CA VAL A 407 -4.70 31.67 -15.67
C VAL A 407 -4.10 30.31 -16.03
N ALA A 408 -4.36 29.81 -17.24
CA ALA A 408 -3.74 28.58 -17.75
C ALA A 408 -2.21 28.68 -17.79
N ASP A 409 -1.67 29.78 -18.30
CA ASP A 409 -0.23 30.04 -18.34
C ASP A 409 0.37 30.16 -16.94
N ALA A 410 -0.30 30.87 -16.02
CA ALA A 410 0.15 30.96 -14.63
C ALA A 410 0.16 29.61 -13.90
N LEU A 411 -0.82 28.74 -14.15
CA LEU A 411 -0.84 27.38 -13.59
C LEU A 411 0.32 26.53 -14.14
N GLN A 412 0.61 26.59 -15.45
CA GLN A 412 1.72 25.87 -16.04
C GLN A 412 3.06 26.34 -15.45
N GLN A 413 3.28 27.66 -15.36
CA GLN A 413 4.49 28.21 -14.73
C GLN A 413 4.66 27.75 -13.28
N SER A 414 3.57 27.69 -12.51
CA SER A 414 3.61 27.19 -11.14
C SER A 414 3.98 25.70 -11.07
N VAL A 415 3.45 24.89 -11.98
CA VAL A 415 3.77 23.46 -12.08
C VAL A 415 5.25 23.25 -12.44
N ASP A 416 5.77 24.04 -13.38
CA ASP A 416 7.17 23.98 -13.80
C ASP A 416 8.12 24.37 -12.66
N ASP A 417 7.83 25.46 -11.90
CA ASP A 417 8.62 25.86 -10.73
C ASP A 417 8.63 24.78 -9.65
N LEU A 418 7.48 24.19 -9.35
CA LEU A 418 7.38 23.13 -8.35
C LEU A 418 8.10 21.85 -8.77
N TYR A 419 8.15 21.54 -10.07
CA TYR A 419 8.94 20.44 -10.59
C TYR A 419 10.44 20.69 -10.40
N GLU A 420 10.94 21.87 -10.74
CA GLU A 420 12.33 22.24 -10.51
C GLU A 420 12.71 22.20 -9.02
N ARG A 421 11.82 22.63 -8.12
CA ARG A 421 12.02 22.47 -6.67
C ARG A 421 12.13 21.01 -6.26
N PHE A 422 11.24 20.14 -6.79
CA PHE A 422 11.31 18.72 -6.50
C PHE A 422 12.64 18.12 -6.99
N LEU A 423 13.07 18.42 -8.21
CA LEU A 423 14.39 18.01 -8.71
C LEU A 423 15.50 18.49 -7.78
N GLY A 424 15.46 19.76 -7.35
CA GLY A 424 16.43 20.36 -6.42
C GLY A 424 16.56 19.59 -5.11
N LEU A 425 15.43 19.22 -4.50
CA LEU A 425 15.43 18.42 -3.27
C LEU A 425 16.02 17.02 -3.47
N VAL A 426 15.74 16.38 -4.60
CA VAL A 426 16.32 15.06 -4.92
C VAL A 426 17.82 15.20 -5.19
N MET A 427 18.26 16.24 -5.92
CA MET A 427 19.68 16.53 -6.15
C MET A 427 20.44 16.68 -4.82
N GLU A 428 19.89 17.45 -3.90
CA GLU A 428 20.48 17.67 -2.57
C GLU A 428 20.51 16.37 -1.76
N ALA A 429 19.37 15.66 -1.66
CA ALA A 429 19.24 14.44 -0.87
C ALA A 429 20.12 13.29 -1.39
N ARG A 430 20.39 13.25 -2.72
CA ARG A 430 21.10 12.12 -3.37
C ARG A 430 22.50 12.49 -3.88
N GLY A 431 22.90 13.74 -3.80
CA GLY A 431 24.20 14.21 -4.31
C GLY A 431 24.34 14.06 -5.83
N MET A 432 23.24 14.18 -6.57
CA MET A 432 23.17 13.99 -8.02
C MET A 432 23.08 15.34 -8.75
N ASP A 433 23.57 15.40 -9.98
CA ASP A 433 23.36 16.57 -10.84
C ASP A 433 21.92 16.59 -11.42
N ARG A 434 21.49 17.77 -11.90
CA ARG A 434 20.15 17.98 -12.44
C ARG A 434 19.81 17.06 -13.61
N ALA A 435 20.75 16.84 -14.53
CA ALA A 435 20.49 16.04 -15.72
C ALA A 435 20.24 14.57 -15.35
N THR A 436 21.02 14.06 -14.41
CA THR A 436 20.84 12.70 -13.86
C THR A 436 19.47 12.57 -13.18
N VAL A 437 19.13 13.49 -12.25
CA VAL A 437 17.84 13.44 -11.55
C VAL A 437 16.69 13.58 -12.54
N ASP A 438 16.74 14.51 -13.50
CA ASP A 438 15.68 14.70 -14.48
C ASP A 438 15.46 13.45 -15.36
N SER A 439 16.54 12.75 -15.73
CA SER A 439 16.46 11.49 -16.50
C SER A 439 15.78 10.37 -15.72
N LEU A 440 15.90 10.33 -14.40
CA LEU A 440 15.26 9.35 -13.50
C LEU A 440 13.83 9.77 -13.11
N ALA A 441 13.57 11.07 -13.11
CA ALA A 441 12.31 11.69 -12.74
C ALA A 441 11.24 11.59 -13.84
N GLN A 442 10.83 12.71 -14.41
CA GLN A 442 9.84 12.81 -15.49
C GLN A 442 8.49 12.12 -15.17
N GLY A 443 8.17 11.91 -13.89
CA GLY A 443 6.97 11.19 -13.47
C GLY A 443 7.06 9.67 -13.52
N ARG A 444 8.22 9.09 -13.84
CA ARG A 444 8.39 7.63 -13.93
C ARG A 444 8.17 6.92 -12.61
N VAL A 445 7.40 5.84 -12.66
CA VAL A 445 7.23 4.89 -11.57
C VAL A 445 8.31 3.82 -11.64
N LEU A 446 8.91 3.50 -10.50
CA LEU A 446 10.04 2.58 -10.39
C LEU A 446 9.74 1.48 -9.36
N SER A 447 10.22 0.27 -9.62
CA SER A 447 10.40 -0.73 -8.56
C SER A 447 11.55 -0.31 -7.63
N ALA A 448 11.48 -0.72 -6.35
CA ALA A 448 12.54 -0.40 -5.38
C ALA A 448 13.92 -0.89 -5.81
N GLY A 449 13.98 -2.05 -6.46
CA GLY A 449 15.24 -2.59 -6.99
C GLY A 449 15.87 -1.69 -8.04
N ARG A 450 15.08 -1.04 -8.90
CA ARG A 450 15.58 -0.02 -9.84
C ARG A 450 15.95 1.26 -9.11
N ALA A 451 15.08 1.75 -8.24
CA ALA A 451 15.34 2.96 -7.46
C ALA A 451 16.64 2.86 -6.63
N MET A 452 16.96 1.68 -6.10
CA MET A 452 18.23 1.45 -5.40
C MET A 452 19.43 1.47 -6.37
N ARG A 453 19.35 0.81 -7.53
CA ARG A 453 20.42 0.87 -8.55
C ARG A 453 20.67 2.29 -9.06
N ASP A 454 19.59 3.06 -9.17
CA ASP A 454 19.61 4.44 -9.64
C ASP A 454 19.96 5.45 -8.52
N GLY A 455 20.21 4.98 -7.29
CA GLY A 455 20.61 5.81 -6.14
C GLY A 455 19.48 6.60 -5.48
N LEU A 456 18.22 6.33 -5.82
CA LEU A 456 17.05 6.97 -5.20
C LEU A 456 16.64 6.33 -3.86
N VAL A 457 17.08 5.11 -3.60
CA VAL A 457 16.89 4.34 -2.36
C VAL A 457 18.28 3.89 -1.87
N ASP A 458 18.53 3.95 -0.58
CA ASP A 458 19.84 3.61 0.00
C ASP A 458 20.00 2.10 0.18
N GLN A 459 18.94 1.40 0.57
CA GLN A 459 18.99 -0.01 0.92
C GLN A 459 17.65 -0.71 0.71
N LEU A 460 17.69 -1.99 0.29
CA LEU A 460 16.52 -2.86 0.37
C LEU A 460 16.49 -3.54 1.75
N GLY A 461 15.29 -3.60 2.36
CA GLY A 461 15.11 -4.22 3.67
C GLY A 461 13.70 -4.01 4.23
N SER A 462 13.47 -4.60 5.40
CA SER A 462 12.22 -4.53 6.15
C SER A 462 12.12 -3.24 6.98
N LEU A 463 11.02 -3.11 7.72
CA LEU A 463 10.90 -2.08 8.75
C LEU A 463 11.99 -2.25 9.82
N ASP A 464 12.34 -3.48 10.19
CA ASP A 464 13.40 -3.76 11.17
C ASP A 464 14.77 -3.28 10.67
N THR A 465 15.04 -3.43 9.36
CA THR A 465 16.25 -2.86 8.73
C THR A 465 16.29 -1.34 8.89
N ALA A 466 15.17 -0.65 8.69
CA ALA A 466 15.10 0.81 8.88
C ALA A 466 15.27 1.21 10.35
N VAL A 467 14.72 0.42 11.29
CA VAL A 467 14.90 0.62 12.73
C VAL A 467 16.37 0.44 13.12
N ALA A 468 17.03 -0.61 12.63
CA ALA A 468 18.44 -0.85 12.89
C ALA A 468 19.34 0.28 12.33
N GLU A 469 19.06 0.77 11.12
CA GLU A 469 19.79 1.93 10.57
C GLU A 469 19.54 3.21 11.39
N ALA A 470 18.31 3.45 11.85
CA ALA A 470 17.99 4.60 12.70
C ALA A 470 18.73 4.51 14.05
N ALA A 471 18.73 3.34 14.69
CA ALA A 471 19.46 3.08 15.92
C ALA A 471 20.97 3.30 15.75
N LYS A 472 21.54 2.79 14.67
CA LYS A 472 22.96 2.95 14.33
C LYS A 472 23.33 4.43 14.12
N LEU A 473 22.51 5.21 13.42
CA LEU A 473 22.73 6.65 13.25
C LEU A 473 22.64 7.41 14.57
N ALA A 474 21.80 6.95 15.50
CA ALA A 474 21.69 7.50 16.86
C ALA A 474 22.79 7.01 17.82
N GLY A 475 23.69 6.13 17.37
CA GLY A 475 24.75 5.55 18.21
C GLY A 475 24.24 4.55 19.26
N LEU A 476 23.06 3.93 19.04
CA LEU A 476 22.46 2.93 19.90
C LEU A 476 22.98 1.54 19.57
N THR A 477 23.15 0.70 20.61
CA THR A 477 23.55 -0.70 20.46
C THR A 477 22.30 -1.59 20.46
N GLU A 478 22.31 -2.64 19.66
CA GLU A 478 21.22 -3.63 19.62
C GLU A 478 20.97 -4.20 21.02
N GLY A 479 19.70 -4.23 21.43
CA GLY A 479 19.28 -4.68 22.78
C GLY A 479 19.25 -3.58 23.84
N ASP A 480 19.85 -2.41 23.62
CA ASP A 480 19.89 -1.31 24.58
C ASP A 480 18.77 -0.27 24.40
N TYR A 481 17.97 -0.39 23.35
CA TYR A 481 16.85 0.51 23.08
C TYR A 481 15.53 -0.25 22.90
N ASP A 482 14.44 0.47 23.08
CA ASP A 482 13.09 -0.02 22.78
C ASP A 482 12.58 0.55 21.45
N VAL A 483 11.75 -0.20 20.76
CA VAL A 483 11.05 0.26 19.55
C VAL A 483 9.60 0.57 19.91
N ILE A 484 9.15 1.80 19.61
CA ILE A 484 7.79 2.23 19.92
C ILE A 484 7.06 2.67 18.65
N ALA A 485 5.86 2.15 18.43
CA ALA A 485 4.96 2.66 17.40
C ALA A 485 4.15 3.83 17.97
N ILE A 486 4.20 4.97 17.29
CA ILE A 486 3.40 6.14 17.63
C ILE A 486 2.07 6.03 16.86
N GLU A 487 1.04 5.57 17.55
CA GLU A 487 -0.30 5.43 16.99
C GLU A 487 -1.01 6.78 16.88
N PRO A 488 -1.85 6.98 15.83
CA PRO A 488 -2.76 8.10 15.80
C PRO A 488 -3.75 8.00 16.98
N PRO A 489 -4.10 9.12 17.63
CA PRO A 489 -5.13 9.09 18.66
C PRO A 489 -6.44 8.56 18.06
N PHE A 490 -7.06 7.59 18.73
CA PHE A 490 -8.36 7.08 18.33
C PHE A 490 -9.41 8.19 18.40
N ASP A 491 -10.07 8.47 17.27
CA ASP A 491 -11.25 9.32 17.29
C ASP A 491 -12.41 8.56 17.95
N SER A 492 -12.87 9.07 19.11
CA SER A 492 -14.00 8.50 19.85
C SER A 492 -15.28 8.37 19.00
N ARG A 493 -15.42 9.22 17.97
CA ARG A 493 -16.51 9.14 17.00
C ARG A 493 -16.38 7.93 16.06
N GLN A 494 -15.17 7.59 15.64
CA GLN A 494 -14.93 6.39 14.81
C GLN A 494 -15.22 5.12 15.60
N ILE A 495 -14.81 5.04 16.87
CA ILE A 495 -15.14 3.91 17.76
C ILE A 495 -16.65 3.79 17.94
N LEU A 496 -17.35 4.91 18.17
CA LEU A 496 -18.82 4.89 18.34
C LEU A 496 -19.54 4.49 17.05
N MET A 497 -19.09 4.99 15.89
CA MET A 497 -19.67 4.62 14.59
C MET A 497 -19.40 3.15 14.24
N GLN A 498 -18.23 2.63 14.58
CA GLN A 498 -17.89 1.22 14.41
C GLN A 498 -18.72 0.32 15.33
N GLN A 499 -18.94 0.73 16.58
CA GLN A 499 -19.83 0.02 17.53
C GLN A 499 -21.29 0.08 17.10
N LEU A 500 -21.78 1.22 16.61
CA LEU A 500 -23.13 1.37 16.07
C LEU A 500 -23.33 0.55 14.78
N GLY A 501 -22.32 0.51 13.89
CA GLY A 501 -22.31 -0.33 12.70
C GLY A 501 -22.45 -1.82 13.04
N ASN A 502 -21.73 -2.28 14.05
CA ASN A 502 -21.77 -3.68 14.53
C ASN A 502 -23.14 -4.05 15.16
N VAL A 503 -23.81 -3.11 15.81
CA VAL A 503 -25.13 -3.34 16.44
C VAL A 503 -26.27 -3.32 15.41
N LEU A 504 -26.16 -2.47 14.37
CA LEU A 504 -27.18 -2.33 13.32
C LEU A 504 -27.07 -3.41 12.23
N GLY A 505 -25.86 -3.93 11.97
CA GLY A 505 -25.60 -4.97 10.96
C GLY A 505 -26.17 -6.35 11.29
N GLN A 506 -26.49 -6.64 12.54
CA GLN A 506 -27.03 -7.95 12.96
C GLN A 506 -28.49 -8.21 12.58
N ARG A 507 -29.18 -7.30 11.85
CA ARG A 507 -30.66 -7.40 11.65
C ARG A 507 -31.19 -7.47 10.22
N SER A 508 -30.34 -7.63 9.17
CA SER A 508 -30.86 -7.61 7.78
C SER A 508 -30.35 -8.75 6.90
N ASN A 509 -30.99 -9.91 7.00
CA ASN A 509 -30.82 -10.99 5.99
C ASN A 509 -31.94 -10.90 4.93
N GLY A 510 -31.63 -10.80 3.64
CA GLY A 510 -32.57 -11.12 2.57
C GLY A 510 -32.27 -10.62 1.16
N LEU A 511 -32.22 -9.34 0.86
CA LEU A 511 -32.09 -8.84 -0.54
C LEU A 511 -30.66 -8.44 -0.95
N ALA A 512 -29.80 -8.22 0.01
CA ALA A 512 -28.45 -7.69 -0.20
C ALA A 512 -27.51 -8.67 -0.92
N GLY A 513 -27.69 -9.97 -0.75
CA GLY A 513 -26.82 -10.99 -1.38
C GLY A 513 -26.89 -11.04 -2.91
N TYR A 514 -28.00 -10.58 -3.51
CA TYR A 514 -28.17 -10.54 -4.97
C TYR A 514 -27.67 -9.24 -5.61
N ILE A 515 -27.60 -8.15 -4.85
CA ILE A 515 -27.21 -6.83 -5.34
C ILE A 515 -25.73 -6.54 -5.06
N ALA A 516 -25.14 -7.17 -4.05
CA ALA A 516 -23.74 -6.97 -3.66
C ALA A 516 -22.73 -7.18 -4.81
N PRO A 517 -22.80 -8.24 -5.64
CA PRO A 517 -21.89 -8.41 -6.78
C PRO A 517 -22.04 -7.33 -7.86
N LEU A 518 -23.28 -6.88 -8.12
CA LEU A 518 -23.55 -5.79 -9.07
C LEU A 518 -23.03 -4.46 -8.55
N VAL A 519 -23.21 -4.18 -7.26
CA VAL A 519 -22.70 -2.96 -6.61
C VAL A 519 -21.17 -2.98 -6.51
N ALA A 520 -20.55 -4.13 -6.28
CA ALA A 520 -19.09 -4.25 -6.31
C ALA A 520 -18.54 -3.96 -7.72
N THR A 521 -19.15 -4.52 -8.76
CA THR A 521 -18.68 -4.34 -10.15
C THR A 521 -18.82 -2.90 -10.65
N PHE A 522 -19.89 -2.19 -10.28
CA PHE A 522 -20.13 -0.80 -10.72
C PHE A 522 -19.76 0.25 -9.66
N GLY A 523 -19.72 -0.11 -8.39
CA GLY A 523 -19.44 0.81 -7.29
C GLY A 523 -17.94 1.08 -7.10
N GLU A 524 -17.06 0.11 -7.31
CA GLU A 524 -15.62 0.33 -7.17
C GLU A 524 -15.06 1.38 -8.14
N PRO A 525 -15.37 1.38 -9.45
CA PRO A 525 -14.91 2.43 -10.34
C PRO A 525 -15.44 3.81 -9.97
N LEU A 526 -16.72 3.89 -9.52
CA LEU A 526 -17.32 5.15 -9.05
C LEU A 526 -16.71 5.62 -7.73
N ASN A 527 -16.40 4.71 -6.82
CA ASN A 527 -15.73 5.05 -5.56
C ASN A 527 -14.29 5.52 -5.81
N ARG A 528 -13.54 4.85 -6.70
CA ARG A 528 -12.19 5.30 -7.08
C ARG A 528 -12.21 6.69 -7.74
N ALA A 529 -13.21 6.97 -8.57
CA ALA A 529 -13.39 8.28 -9.17
C ALA A 529 -13.77 9.34 -8.11
N ALA A 530 -14.64 9.00 -7.15
CA ALA A 530 -15.01 9.87 -6.05
C ALA A 530 -13.82 10.13 -5.11
N ASP A 531 -13.06 9.10 -4.74
CA ASP A 531 -11.85 9.23 -3.93
C ASP A 531 -10.76 10.05 -4.64
N LEU A 532 -10.66 9.90 -5.97
CA LEU A 532 -9.78 10.75 -6.77
C LEU A 532 -10.20 12.21 -6.70
N ILE A 533 -11.48 12.50 -6.92
CA ILE A 533 -12.03 13.88 -6.87
C ILE A 533 -11.88 14.46 -5.46
N GLU A 534 -12.22 13.68 -4.42
CA GLU A 534 -12.10 14.13 -3.02
C GLU A 534 -10.65 14.38 -2.62
N SER A 535 -9.70 13.62 -3.17
CA SER A 535 -8.27 13.83 -2.92
C SER A 535 -7.65 15.00 -3.69
N LEU A 536 -8.39 15.58 -4.63
CA LEU A 536 -8.02 16.81 -5.36
C LEU A 536 -8.54 18.05 -4.60
N ASP A 537 -8.18 18.16 -3.31
CA ASP A 537 -8.63 19.26 -2.40
C ASP A 537 -7.47 20.20 -2.01
N ASP A 538 -6.42 20.29 -2.82
CA ASP A 538 -5.37 21.29 -2.60
C ASP A 538 -5.88 22.67 -3.00
N PRO A 539 -5.81 23.70 -2.13
CA PRO A 539 -6.31 25.05 -2.41
C PRO A 539 -5.67 25.71 -3.63
N ARG A 540 -4.51 25.26 -4.06
CA ARG A 540 -3.80 25.73 -5.25
C ARG A 540 -3.94 24.80 -6.45
N HIS A 541 -4.70 23.68 -6.30
CA HIS A 541 -4.87 22.62 -7.31
C HIS A 541 -3.56 22.01 -7.79
N LEU A 542 -2.53 21.91 -6.90
CA LEU A 542 -1.20 21.43 -7.21
C LEU A 542 -0.93 20.11 -6.50
N TYR A 543 -0.58 19.06 -7.27
CA TYR A 543 -0.52 17.70 -6.78
C TYR A 543 0.75 16.96 -7.21
N MET A 544 1.28 16.21 -6.25
CA MET A 544 2.28 15.17 -6.46
C MET A 544 1.64 13.83 -6.10
N ARG A 545 1.02 13.16 -7.06
CA ARG A 545 0.30 11.88 -6.86
C ARG A 545 0.62 10.89 -7.96
N CYS A 546 0.63 9.60 -7.60
CA CYS A 546 0.70 8.45 -8.51
C CYS A 546 -0.63 7.68 -8.46
N LEU A 547 -1.34 7.54 -9.58
CA LEU A 547 -2.61 6.81 -9.64
C LEU A 547 -2.43 5.30 -9.81
N VAL A 548 -1.40 4.91 -10.56
CA VAL A 548 -1.09 3.49 -10.79
C VAL A 548 -0.42 2.83 -9.60
N CYS A 549 0.01 3.64 -8.62
CA CYS A 549 0.57 3.20 -7.36
C CYS A 549 -0.57 3.04 -6.35
N GLY A 550 -1.44 2.05 -6.49
CA GLY A 550 -2.49 1.76 -5.51
C GLY A 550 -1.90 1.47 -4.11
N PRO A 551 -2.68 1.68 -3.02
CA PRO A 551 -2.23 1.42 -1.66
C PRO A 551 -1.89 -0.05 -1.43
#